data_eaa04900f28dbc652b26dd6b8e8981a1
#
_entry.id   eaa04900f28dbc652b26dd6b8e8981a1
#
_cell.length_a   1.000
_cell.length_b   1.000
_cell.length_c   1.000
_cell.angle_alpha   90.00
_cell.angle_beta   90.00
_cell.angle_gamma   90.00
#
_symmetry.space_group_name_H-M   'P 1'
#
loop_
_entity.id
_entity.type
_entity.pdbx_description
1 polymer ?
#
loop_
_entity_poly.entity_id
_entity_poly.type
_entity_poly.pdbx_seq_one_letter_code
_entity_poly.pdbx_strand_id
1 'polypeptide(L)'
;TICSGITKNTTAKITSQHGLIYHKIAKKYGMDAAGLYLEANETALWEYRKLSEEVLCDFSEETNFVYSLTRPDKIEKELDTLRKLRFPASFAEHLPLPFFTAGAVAFPNQAKFHPLKLLAELAKSLRIYEHTKVQELVGNLVITNAGNILADNIIVTTHFPFLNKHGSYFLKMYQHRSYVLALQNAPELE
;
A
#
# COMPACT_ATOMS: atom_id res chain seq x y z
N THR A 1 3.48 20.20 -8.69
CA THR A 1 2.04 19.92 -8.58
C THR A 1 1.85 18.71 -7.70
N ILE A 2 0.98 18.79 -6.71
CA ILE A 2 0.64 17.64 -5.83
C ILE A 2 0.15 16.47 -6.68
N CYS A 3 0.39 15.25 -6.21
CA CYS A 3 -0.03 13.99 -6.85
C CYS A 3 0.50 13.75 -8.27
N SER A 4 1.44 14.56 -8.76
CA SER A 4 2.00 14.40 -10.12
C SER A 4 2.96 13.22 -10.29
N GLY A 5 3.39 12.62 -9.18
CA GLY A 5 4.30 11.48 -9.15
C GLY A 5 3.61 10.12 -9.24
N ILE A 6 3.98 9.20 -8.37
CA ILE A 6 3.52 7.80 -8.33
C ILE A 6 2.03 7.70 -8.03
N THR A 7 1.47 8.60 -7.24
CA THR A 7 0.09 8.54 -6.76
C THR A 7 -0.95 8.50 -7.89
N LYS A 8 -0.73 9.22 -8.98
CA LYS A 8 -1.63 9.18 -10.16
C LYS A 8 -1.46 7.93 -11.02
N ASN A 9 -0.39 7.17 -10.82
CA ASN A 9 -0.02 6.01 -11.63
C ASN A 9 -0.14 4.70 -10.85
N THR A 10 -0.96 4.67 -9.80
CA THR A 10 -1.21 3.47 -8.99
C THR A 10 -2.47 2.74 -9.45
N THR A 11 -2.54 1.43 -9.21
CA THR A 11 -3.77 0.64 -9.35
C THR A 11 -4.75 0.84 -8.19
N ALA A 12 -4.38 1.65 -7.23
CA ALA A 12 -5.21 2.17 -6.14
C ALA A 12 -5.93 1.09 -5.30
N LYS A 13 -5.30 -0.02 -5.07
CA LYS A 13 -5.77 -1.04 -4.13
C LYS A 13 -5.46 -0.61 -2.71
N ILE A 14 -6.42 -0.84 -1.82
CA ILE A 14 -6.24 -0.78 -0.37
C ILE A 14 -6.38 -2.21 0.13
N THR A 15 -5.29 -2.80 0.58
CA THR A 15 -5.28 -4.21 0.96
C THR A 15 -4.26 -4.50 2.04
N SER A 16 -4.59 -5.39 2.95
CA SER A 16 -3.65 -5.99 3.90
C SER A 16 -2.88 -7.18 3.29
N GLN A 17 -3.24 -7.61 2.08
CA GLN A 17 -2.60 -8.70 1.35
C GLN A 17 -1.45 -8.21 0.47
N HIS A 18 -0.23 -8.20 0.98
CA HIS A 18 0.97 -7.80 0.24
C HIS A 18 1.74 -9.01 -0.33
N GLY A 19 1.07 -9.80 -1.17
CA GLY A 19 1.55 -11.08 -1.65
C GLY A 19 1.40 -12.20 -0.61
N LEU A 20 2.13 -13.29 -0.73
CA LEU A 20 2.17 -14.38 0.25
C LEU A 20 3.23 -14.07 1.32
N ILE A 21 2.91 -13.16 2.24
CA ILE A 21 3.88 -12.57 3.16
C ILE A 21 3.71 -13.08 4.61
N TYR A 22 2.50 -13.45 5.04
CA TYR A 22 2.22 -13.78 6.44
C TYR A 22 2.97 -15.01 6.90
N HIS A 23 3.02 -16.06 6.06
CA HIS A 23 3.84 -17.22 6.35
C HIS A 23 5.34 -16.88 6.48
N LYS A 24 5.84 -15.98 5.64
CA LYS A 24 7.25 -15.54 5.69
C LYS A 24 7.55 -14.76 6.96
N ILE A 25 6.65 -13.85 7.37
CA ILE A 25 6.79 -13.06 8.60
C ILE A 25 6.74 -14.01 9.80
N ALA A 26 5.74 -14.89 9.87
CA ALA A 26 5.59 -15.86 10.95
C ALA A 26 6.82 -16.77 11.09
N LYS A 27 7.36 -17.24 9.96
CA LYS A 27 8.56 -18.09 9.94
C LYS A 27 9.81 -17.35 10.43
N LYS A 28 9.96 -16.06 10.07
CA LYS A 28 11.19 -15.29 10.35
C LYS A 28 11.15 -14.59 11.70
N TYR A 29 9.97 -14.08 12.09
CA TYR A 29 9.82 -13.18 13.23
C TYR A 29 8.81 -13.66 14.27
N GLY A 30 8.16 -14.79 14.05
CA GLY A 30 7.14 -15.34 14.94
C GLY A 30 5.70 -14.96 14.56
N MET A 31 4.74 -15.70 15.13
CA MET A 31 3.31 -15.50 14.88
C MET A 31 2.82 -14.14 15.38
N ASP A 32 3.34 -13.65 16.50
CA ASP A 32 2.96 -12.36 17.07
C ASP A 32 3.32 -11.21 16.11
N ALA A 33 4.49 -11.25 15.49
CA ALA A 33 4.89 -10.26 14.48
C ALA A 33 3.98 -10.31 13.25
N ALA A 34 3.56 -11.50 12.81
CA ALA A 34 2.62 -11.64 11.70
C ALA A 34 1.23 -11.11 12.08
N GLY A 35 0.79 -11.33 13.33
CA GLY A 35 -0.45 -10.79 13.87
C GLY A 35 -0.46 -9.28 13.94
N LEU A 36 0.59 -8.67 14.50
CA LEU A 36 0.75 -7.22 14.56
C LEU A 36 0.77 -6.57 13.15
N TYR A 37 1.44 -7.22 12.20
CA TYR A 37 1.46 -6.74 10.82
C TYR A 37 0.05 -6.77 10.19
N LEU A 38 -0.70 -7.85 10.40
CA LEU A 38 -2.08 -7.97 9.93
C LEU A 38 -2.97 -6.90 10.55
N GLU A 39 -2.96 -6.78 11.88
CA GLU A 39 -3.76 -5.82 12.63
C GLU A 39 -3.50 -4.38 12.18
N ALA A 40 -2.24 -3.99 12.02
CA ALA A 40 -1.87 -2.65 11.57
C ALA A 40 -2.42 -2.34 10.17
N ASN A 41 -2.36 -3.31 9.25
CA ASN A 41 -2.85 -3.11 7.89
C ASN A 41 -4.39 -3.13 7.80
N GLU A 42 -5.06 -4.00 8.57
CA GLU A 42 -6.53 -4.00 8.65
C GLU A 42 -7.06 -2.70 9.30
N THR A 43 -6.37 -2.19 10.32
CA THR A 43 -6.67 -0.90 10.93
C THR A 43 -6.54 0.24 9.91
N ALA A 44 -5.45 0.24 9.12
CA ALA A 44 -5.26 1.23 8.06
C ALA A 44 -6.36 1.16 6.99
N LEU A 45 -6.78 -0.05 6.60
CA LEU A 45 -7.88 -0.25 5.65
C LEU A 45 -9.19 0.31 6.21
N TRP A 46 -9.47 0.08 7.49
CA TRP A 46 -10.65 0.62 8.16
C TRP A 46 -10.64 2.15 8.22
N GLU A 47 -9.48 2.77 8.48
CA GLU A 47 -9.36 4.25 8.44
C GLU A 47 -9.62 4.81 7.03
N TYR A 48 -9.16 4.13 5.97
CA TYR A 48 -9.51 4.53 4.60
C TYR A 48 -11.01 4.42 4.33
N ARG A 49 -11.68 3.39 4.84
CA ARG A 49 -13.14 3.25 4.72
C ARG A 49 -13.85 4.43 5.39
N LYS A 50 -13.47 4.80 6.61
CA LYS A 50 -14.02 5.97 7.31
C LYS A 50 -13.81 7.27 6.53
N LEU A 51 -12.60 7.50 6.02
CA LEU A 51 -12.34 8.67 5.19
C LEU A 51 -13.21 8.70 3.92
N SER A 52 -13.54 7.55 3.37
CA SER A 52 -14.40 7.45 2.18
C SER A 52 -15.88 7.75 2.45
N GLU A 53 -16.33 7.69 3.70
CA GLU A 53 -17.68 8.11 4.10
C GLU A 53 -17.83 9.63 4.01
N GLU A 54 -16.75 10.35 4.24
CA GLU A 54 -16.72 11.83 4.19
C GLU A 54 -16.35 12.37 2.81
N VAL A 55 -15.62 11.58 2.00
CA VAL A 55 -15.07 11.99 0.71
C VAL A 55 -15.51 11.05 -0.40
N LEU A 56 -16.21 11.59 -1.39
CA LEU A 56 -16.59 10.83 -2.60
C LEU A 56 -15.36 10.52 -3.45
N CYS A 57 -14.75 9.37 -3.21
CA CYS A 57 -13.53 8.93 -3.87
C CYS A 57 -13.65 7.58 -4.59
N ASP A 58 -14.87 7.21 -5.02
CA ASP A 58 -15.17 5.95 -5.71
C ASP A 58 -14.66 4.73 -4.92
N PHE A 59 -14.78 4.76 -3.61
CA PHE A 59 -14.40 3.65 -2.75
C PHE A 59 -15.36 2.48 -2.99
N SER A 60 -14.82 1.29 -3.22
CA SER A 60 -15.61 0.05 -3.28
C SER A 60 -14.90 -1.08 -2.56
N GLU A 61 -15.68 -1.90 -1.88
CA GLU A 61 -15.19 -3.12 -1.26
C GLU A 61 -14.98 -4.20 -2.32
N GLU A 62 -13.84 -4.87 -2.22
CA GLU A 62 -13.45 -5.91 -3.17
C GLU A 62 -12.81 -7.08 -2.44
N THR A 63 -12.85 -8.24 -3.02
CA THR A 63 -11.99 -9.35 -2.59
C THR A 63 -10.66 -9.27 -3.33
N ASN A 64 -9.56 -9.23 -2.60
CA ASN A 64 -8.23 -9.27 -3.22
C ASN A 64 -7.74 -10.72 -3.32
N PHE A 65 -7.08 -11.05 -4.42
CA PHE A 65 -6.56 -12.39 -4.67
C PHE A 65 -5.05 -12.36 -4.92
N VAL A 66 -4.34 -13.28 -4.28
CA VAL A 66 -2.95 -13.58 -4.65
C VAL A 66 -2.88 -15.04 -5.06
N TYR A 67 -2.60 -15.29 -6.32
CA TYR A 67 -2.58 -16.61 -6.91
C TYR A 67 -1.15 -17.12 -7.18
N SER A 68 -1.05 -18.42 -7.43
CA SER A 68 0.16 -19.05 -7.94
C SER A 68 -0.16 -19.91 -9.17
N LEU A 69 0.71 -19.87 -10.17
CA LEU A 69 0.55 -20.70 -11.36
C LEU A 69 0.97 -22.16 -11.10
N THR A 70 1.95 -22.40 -10.23
CA THR A 70 2.64 -23.71 -10.12
C THR A 70 2.91 -24.15 -8.68
N ARG A 71 2.63 -23.33 -7.67
CA ARG A 71 3.06 -23.57 -6.29
C ARG A 71 1.88 -23.55 -5.30
N PRO A 72 1.01 -24.58 -5.34
CA PRO A 72 -0.09 -24.69 -4.37
C PRO A 72 0.42 -24.77 -2.92
N ASP A 73 1.59 -25.37 -2.69
CA ASP A 73 2.21 -25.45 -1.36
C ASP A 73 2.44 -24.07 -0.69
N LYS A 74 2.67 -23.02 -1.47
CA LYS A 74 2.80 -21.66 -0.93
C LYS A 74 1.46 -21.08 -0.52
N ILE A 75 0.42 -21.38 -1.29
CA ILE A 75 -0.95 -20.97 -0.99
C ILE A 75 -1.42 -21.62 0.32
N GLU A 76 -1.22 -22.94 0.46
CA GLU A 76 -1.57 -23.70 1.67
C GLU A 76 -0.87 -23.14 2.92
N LYS A 77 0.44 -22.92 2.86
CA LYS A 77 1.21 -22.39 3.98
C LYS A 77 0.74 -21.01 4.41
N GLU A 78 0.37 -20.16 3.46
CA GLU A 78 -0.17 -18.83 3.75
C GLU A 78 -1.53 -18.95 4.43
N LEU A 79 -2.45 -19.76 3.89
CA LEU A 79 -3.76 -20.01 4.48
C LEU A 79 -3.68 -20.60 5.89
N ASP A 80 -2.76 -21.53 6.12
CA ASP A 80 -2.55 -22.12 7.46
C ASP A 80 -2.09 -21.07 8.47
N THR A 81 -1.24 -20.15 8.04
CA THR A 81 -0.79 -19.03 8.87
C THR A 81 -1.95 -18.08 9.18
N LEU A 82 -2.71 -17.69 8.16
CA LEU A 82 -3.86 -16.79 8.32
C LEU A 82 -4.97 -17.41 9.18
N ARG A 83 -5.21 -18.72 9.05
CA ARG A 83 -6.14 -19.45 9.91
C ARG A 83 -5.71 -19.40 11.39
N LYS A 84 -4.41 -19.55 11.68
CA LYS A 84 -3.88 -19.41 13.03
C LYS A 84 -4.03 -18.00 13.57
N LEU A 85 -3.94 -16.99 12.71
CA LEU A 85 -4.22 -15.60 13.02
C LEU A 85 -5.72 -15.27 13.10
N ARG A 86 -6.60 -16.26 12.86
CA ARG A 86 -8.07 -16.11 12.86
C ARG A 86 -8.57 -15.09 11.83
N PHE A 87 -7.82 -14.90 10.75
CA PHE A 87 -8.25 -14.06 9.65
C PHE A 87 -9.10 -14.85 8.65
N PRO A 88 -10.21 -14.30 8.12
CA PRO A 88 -11.18 -15.02 7.29
C PRO A 88 -10.74 -15.19 5.82
N ALA A 89 -9.44 -15.36 5.56
CA ALA A 89 -8.96 -15.69 4.23
C ALA A 89 -9.42 -17.09 3.81
N SER A 90 -9.69 -17.26 2.52
CA SER A 90 -10.14 -18.53 1.95
C SER A 90 -9.31 -18.96 0.75
N PHE A 91 -9.39 -20.24 0.41
CA PHE A 91 -8.83 -20.77 -0.82
C PHE A 91 -9.80 -20.49 -1.98
N ALA A 92 -9.27 -19.99 -3.08
CA ALA A 92 -10.00 -19.87 -4.34
C ALA A 92 -9.32 -20.78 -5.39
N GLU A 93 -10.08 -21.76 -5.88
CA GLU A 93 -9.62 -22.69 -6.89
C GLU A 93 -9.67 -22.07 -8.28
N HIS A 94 -10.77 -21.37 -8.57
CA HIS A 94 -11.01 -20.74 -9.85
C HIS A 94 -11.02 -19.21 -9.71
N LEU A 95 -10.31 -18.56 -10.61
CA LEU A 95 -10.33 -17.10 -10.76
C LEU A 95 -10.83 -16.76 -12.16
N PRO A 96 -11.50 -15.62 -12.37
CA PRO A 96 -11.90 -15.16 -13.70
C PRO A 96 -10.68 -14.69 -14.50
N LEU A 97 -9.75 -15.60 -14.76
CA LEU A 97 -8.53 -15.34 -15.51
C LEU A 97 -8.49 -16.22 -16.76
N PRO A 98 -7.96 -15.74 -17.89
CA PRO A 98 -7.90 -16.48 -19.14
C PRO A 98 -6.83 -17.58 -19.16
N PHE A 99 -6.37 -18.01 -17.99
CA PHE A 99 -5.35 -19.04 -17.82
C PHE A 99 -5.53 -19.79 -16.50
N PHE A 100 -5.00 -21.00 -16.44
CA PHE A 100 -5.06 -21.85 -15.24
C PHE A 100 -4.18 -21.32 -14.11
N THR A 101 -4.69 -21.42 -12.88
CA THR A 101 -3.93 -21.16 -11.64
C THR A 101 -3.94 -22.40 -10.74
N ALA A 102 -2.86 -22.62 -10.00
CA ALA A 102 -2.77 -23.68 -9.00
C ALA A 102 -3.50 -23.34 -7.69
N GLY A 103 -4.26 -22.27 -7.69
CA GLY A 103 -5.04 -21.76 -6.55
C GLY A 103 -4.62 -20.35 -6.13
N ALA A 104 -5.46 -19.73 -5.32
CA ALA A 104 -5.25 -18.40 -4.78
C ALA A 104 -5.65 -18.31 -3.30
N VAL A 105 -5.10 -17.31 -2.62
CA VAL A 105 -5.58 -16.84 -1.32
C VAL A 105 -6.48 -15.66 -1.56
N ALA A 106 -7.74 -15.77 -1.16
CA ALA A 106 -8.73 -14.72 -1.21
C ALA A 106 -8.77 -13.97 0.13
N PHE A 107 -8.64 -12.66 0.08
CA PHE A 107 -8.78 -11.74 1.21
C PHE A 107 -10.07 -10.95 1.06
N PRO A 108 -11.09 -11.21 1.88
CA PRO A 108 -12.35 -10.46 1.84
C PRO A 108 -12.19 -9.04 2.39
N ASN A 109 -13.18 -8.19 2.12
CA ASN A 109 -13.30 -6.84 2.68
C ASN A 109 -12.09 -5.93 2.41
N GLN A 110 -11.37 -6.18 1.34
CA GLN A 110 -10.35 -5.26 0.84
C GLN A 110 -11.03 -4.16 0.03
N ALA A 111 -10.30 -3.25 -0.58
CA ALA A 111 -10.93 -2.14 -1.29
C ALA A 111 -10.12 -1.63 -2.48
N LYS A 112 -10.78 -0.83 -3.30
CA LYS A 112 -10.17 0.07 -4.28
C LYS A 112 -10.82 1.46 -4.17
N PHE A 113 -10.15 2.49 -4.66
CA PHE A 113 -10.63 3.87 -4.60
C PHE A 113 -9.97 4.73 -5.68
N HIS A 114 -10.41 5.98 -5.81
CA HIS A 114 -9.77 6.96 -6.69
C HIS A 114 -8.86 7.90 -5.87
N PRO A 115 -7.53 7.67 -5.85
CA PRO A 115 -6.63 8.37 -4.94
C PRO A 115 -6.57 9.88 -5.18
N LEU A 116 -6.71 10.32 -6.44
CA LEU A 116 -6.68 11.77 -6.74
C LEU A 116 -7.93 12.49 -6.23
N LYS A 117 -9.10 11.85 -6.24
CA LYS A 117 -10.33 12.42 -5.64
C LYS A 117 -10.17 12.57 -4.14
N LEU A 118 -9.71 11.52 -3.45
CA LEU A 118 -9.48 11.57 -2.00
C LEU A 118 -8.47 12.68 -1.64
N LEU A 119 -7.32 12.70 -2.31
CA LEU A 119 -6.27 13.67 -2.00
C LEU A 119 -6.64 15.10 -2.36
N ALA A 120 -7.44 15.31 -3.41
CA ALA A 120 -7.95 16.64 -3.75
C ALA A 120 -8.85 17.22 -2.65
N GLU A 121 -9.69 16.39 -2.03
CA GLU A 121 -10.50 16.84 -0.89
C GLU A 121 -9.63 17.11 0.35
N LEU A 122 -8.78 16.17 0.74
CA LEU A 122 -7.91 16.34 1.90
C LEU A 122 -6.97 17.54 1.77
N ALA A 123 -6.53 17.85 0.56
CA ALA A 123 -5.63 18.98 0.30
C ALA A 123 -6.29 20.35 0.52
N LYS A 124 -7.62 20.47 0.46
CA LYS A 124 -8.33 21.75 0.60
C LYS A 124 -8.07 22.44 1.95
N SER A 125 -7.90 21.66 3.00
CA SER A 125 -7.64 22.16 4.35
C SER A 125 -6.16 22.35 4.69
N LEU A 126 -5.25 21.96 3.80
CA LEU A 126 -3.82 21.94 4.04
C LEU A 126 -3.13 23.15 3.41
N ARG A 127 -2.11 23.68 4.09
CA ARG A 127 -1.21 24.67 3.51
C ARG A 127 -0.09 23.96 2.76
N ILE A 128 -0.18 23.95 1.44
CA ILE A 128 0.74 23.22 0.55
C ILE A 128 1.62 24.21 -0.20
N TYR A 129 2.93 23.99 -0.15
CA TYR A 129 3.92 24.78 -0.88
C TYR A 129 4.48 23.94 -2.02
N GLU A 130 4.00 24.17 -3.24
CA GLU A 130 4.54 23.55 -4.45
C GLU A 130 5.83 24.23 -4.88
N HIS A 131 6.63 23.56 -5.72
CA HIS A 131 7.93 24.04 -6.20
C HIS A 131 8.93 24.40 -5.09
N THR A 132 8.66 23.94 -3.88
CA THR A 132 9.47 24.17 -2.67
C THR A 132 10.22 22.88 -2.34
N LYS A 133 11.51 22.86 -2.66
CA LYS A 133 12.37 21.69 -2.43
C LYS A 133 13.11 21.84 -1.13
N VAL A 134 12.88 20.92 -0.19
CA VAL A 134 13.69 20.81 1.03
C VAL A 134 15.10 20.35 0.66
N GLN A 135 16.09 21.08 1.12
CA GLN A 135 17.50 20.84 0.87
C GLN A 135 18.21 20.27 2.09
N GLU A 136 17.88 20.79 3.28
CA GLU A 136 18.52 20.38 4.53
C GLU A 136 17.56 20.51 5.71
N LEU A 137 17.82 19.72 6.77
CA LEU A 137 17.19 19.85 8.08
C LEU A 137 18.28 20.10 9.12
N VAL A 138 18.11 21.17 9.91
CA VAL A 138 19.02 21.53 11.00
C VAL A 138 18.18 21.74 12.27
N GLY A 139 18.10 20.70 13.12
CA GLY A 139 17.15 20.70 14.23
C GLY A 139 15.72 20.89 13.73
N ASN A 140 15.04 21.92 14.20
CA ASN A 140 13.68 22.27 13.84
C ASN A 140 13.59 23.21 12.61
N LEU A 141 14.72 23.54 11.98
CA LEU A 141 14.78 24.40 10.81
C LEU A 141 14.80 23.57 9.53
N VAL A 142 13.83 23.77 8.67
CA VAL A 142 13.75 23.22 7.32
C VAL A 142 14.28 24.24 6.34
N ILE A 143 15.38 23.94 5.66
CA ILE A 143 16.00 24.79 4.65
C ILE A 143 15.49 24.38 3.28
N THR A 144 14.93 25.34 2.53
CA THR A 144 14.40 25.09 1.20
C THR A 144 14.98 26.05 0.16
N ASN A 145 14.73 25.78 -1.12
CA ASN A 145 15.10 26.69 -2.21
C ASN A 145 14.29 27.99 -2.24
N ALA A 146 13.18 28.06 -1.48
CA ALA A 146 12.26 29.22 -1.48
C ALA A 146 12.22 29.96 -0.13
N GLY A 147 13.04 29.56 0.83
CA GLY A 147 13.10 30.13 2.17
C GLY A 147 13.17 29.05 3.24
N ASN A 148 13.18 29.47 4.51
CA ASN A 148 13.32 28.59 5.66
C ASN A 148 12.01 28.48 6.42
N ILE A 149 11.74 27.31 6.98
CA ILE A 149 10.54 27.03 7.77
C ILE A 149 11.00 26.52 9.14
N LEU A 150 10.51 27.12 10.21
CA LEU A 150 10.67 26.62 11.56
C LEU A 150 9.44 25.79 11.93
N ALA A 151 9.62 24.56 12.40
CA ALA A 151 8.53 23.66 12.77
C ALA A 151 8.86 22.87 14.03
N ASP A 152 7.87 22.70 14.92
CA ASP A 152 8.06 21.92 16.16
C ASP A 152 8.25 20.42 15.85
N ASN A 153 7.56 19.92 14.84
CA ASN A 153 7.66 18.54 14.39
C ASN A 153 7.83 18.48 12.87
N ILE A 154 8.72 17.62 12.40
CA ILE A 154 9.00 17.41 10.98
C ILE A 154 8.80 15.94 10.64
N ILE A 155 7.86 15.65 9.73
CA ILE A 155 7.59 14.30 9.23
C ILE A 155 8.13 14.19 7.80
N VAL A 156 9.10 13.28 7.58
CA VAL A 156 9.71 13.05 6.28
C VAL A 156 8.98 11.91 5.56
N THR A 157 8.21 12.24 4.53
CA THR A 157 7.41 11.29 3.76
C THR A 157 7.80 11.24 2.27
N THR A 158 9.09 11.39 1.99
CA THR A 158 9.63 11.54 0.63
C THR A 158 9.77 10.24 -0.16
N HIS A 159 9.22 9.13 0.33
CA HIS A 159 9.33 7.78 -0.22
C HIS A 159 10.77 7.24 -0.21
N PHE A 160 11.72 7.93 -0.85
CA PHE A 160 13.14 7.64 -0.75
C PHE A 160 13.83 8.73 0.07
N PRO A 161 14.63 8.37 1.08
CA PRO A 161 15.23 9.35 1.97
C PRO A 161 16.26 10.20 1.23
N PHE A 162 16.18 11.52 1.37
CA PHE A 162 17.18 12.47 0.89
C PHE A 162 18.16 12.86 1.99
N LEU A 163 17.80 12.59 3.26
CA LEU A 163 18.63 12.83 4.43
C LEU A 163 19.46 11.57 4.72
N ASN A 164 20.71 11.57 4.30
CA ASN A 164 21.60 10.41 4.46
C ASN A 164 22.69 10.61 5.54
N LYS A 165 22.74 11.77 6.20
CA LYS A 165 23.79 12.10 7.17
C LYS A 165 23.81 11.14 8.38
N HIS A 166 22.66 10.56 8.74
CA HIS A 166 22.54 9.65 9.87
C HIS A 166 21.78 8.39 9.46
N GLY A 167 22.44 7.24 9.44
CA GLY A 167 21.79 5.93 9.28
C GLY A 167 21.91 5.26 7.93
N SER A 168 22.55 5.86 6.93
CA SER A 168 22.83 5.25 5.61
C SER A 168 21.58 4.60 4.99
N TYR A 169 20.45 5.31 5.00
CA TYR A 169 19.15 4.78 4.55
C TYR A 169 19.19 4.30 3.11
N PHE A 170 19.98 4.92 2.23
CA PHE A 170 20.15 4.50 0.85
C PHE A 170 20.72 3.07 0.69
N LEU A 171 21.44 2.55 1.69
CA LEU A 171 21.91 1.17 1.73
C LEU A 171 20.86 0.18 2.24
N LYS A 172 19.82 0.67 2.93
CA LYS A 172 18.79 -0.14 3.59
C LYS A 172 17.48 -0.18 2.81
N MET A 173 17.31 0.69 1.82
CA MET A 173 16.10 0.82 1.01
C MET A 173 16.40 0.50 -0.44
N TYR A 174 15.53 -0.30 -1.04
CA TYR A 174 15.61 -0.69 -2.44
C TYR A 174 14.29 -0.35 -3.13
N GLN A 175 14.38 0.30 -4.29
CA GLN A 175 13.21 0.66 -5.08
C GLN A 175 12.96 -0.40 -6.16
N HIS A 176 11.79 -1.02 -6.11
CA HIS A 176 11.27 -1.81 -7.21
C HIS A 176 10.42 -0.96 -8.14
N ARG A 177 10.62 -1.13 -9.43
CA ARG A 177 9.78 -0.50 -10.43
C ARG A 177 8.63 -1.44 -10.80
N SER A 178 7.40 -0.95 -10.71
CA SER A 178 6.22 -1.64 -11.23
C SER A 178 5.75 -0.97 -12.52
N TYR A 179 5.25 -1.78 -13.44
CA TYR A 179 4.73 -1.31 -14.71
C TYR A 179 3.23 -1.61 -14.77
N VAL A 180 2.45 -0.64 -15.23
CA VAL A 180 1.01 -0.76 -15.43
C VAL A 180 0.72 -0.61 -16.92
N LEU A 181 -0.01 -1.55 -17.48
CA LEU A 181 -0.49 -1.53 -18.85
C LEU A 181 -2.02 -1.36 -18.83
N ALA A 182 -2.52 -0.31 -19.44
CA ALA A 182 -3.94 -0.11 -19.64
C ALA A 182 -4.33 -0.58 -21.05
N LEU A 183 -5.30 -1.48 -21.13
CA LEU A 183 -5.81 -2.01 -22.39
C LEU A 183 -7.20 -1.44 -22.65
N GLN A 184 -7.45 -1.00 -23.89
CA GLN A 184 -8.78 -0.63 -24.37
C GLN A 184 -9.40 -1.83 -25.11
N ASN A 185 -10.71 -1.94 -25.05
CA ASN A 185 -11.48 -2.99 -25.72
C ASN A 185 -11.04 -4.43 -25.31
N ALA A 186 -10.47 -4.59 -24.13
CA ALA A 186 -10.30 -5.91 -23.58
C ALA A 186 -11.67 -6.52 -23.24
N PRO A 187 -11.87 -7.85 -23.47
CA PRO A 187 -13.10 -8.50 -23.00
C PRO A 187 -13.21 -8.31 -21.49
N GLU A 188 -14.43 -8.05 -21.02
CA GLU A 188 -14.70 -8.05 -19.58
C GLU A 188 -14.35 -9.43 -19.02
N LEU A 189 -13.57 -9.45 -17.99
CA LEU A 189 -13.30 -10.66 -17.22
C LEU A 189 -14.46 -10.79 -16.23
N GLU A 190 -15.39 -11.71 -16.51
CA GLU A 190 -16.51 -12.04 -15.64
C GLU A 190 -16.05 -12.66 -14.32
#